data_268c73eb493e3776646fe72bc045d1d4
#
_entry.id   268c73eb493e3776646fe72bc045d1d4
#
_cell.length_a   1.000
_cell.length_b   1.000
_cell.length_c   1.000
_cell.angle_alpha   90.00
_cell.angle_beta   90.00
_cell.angle_gamma   90.00
#
_symmetry.space_group_name_H-M   'P 1'
#
loop_
_entity.id
_entity.type
_entity.pdbx_description
1 polymer ?
#
loop_
_entity_poly.entity_id
_entity_poly.type
_entity_poly.pdbx_seq_one_letter_code
_entity_poly.pdbx_strand_id
1 'polypeptide(L)'
;MNLKEFSNKTGIPVSTISKALGNYKDVNINTKNKIVELAKKYNYVPNLYAKTLASGHTFSVGLVLPFTYSYEQKITLIDFIENIHSKLNSINIPVIMLFAKDEKEEIQALDKLINYHKVRLILLNNTKANDKRIDYLESKKIHYITWGRCDKSASKYSWIDEDIAFSNNLAVNHLIEKGHNHIGYIDSDLKLNYFLLRKKYFIDSLSKNKISINKKYFVNGYRDNKEKTKKNIQELLIKNKTISALFVSSHLFAMHVIDACNEMDKKIGVDISLISYDSNILSFLAPNITVVSQVAKETNEHFIKLINSKINNLNRNYNYLYKTKLIDNNSVVNINN
;
A
#
# COMPACT_ATOMS: atom_id res chain seq x y z
N MET A 1 6.63 -35.18 -15.87
CA MET A 1 6.51 -36.45 -15.07
C MET A 1 5.60 -36.16 -13.89
N ASN A 2 4.60 -36.98 -13.65
CA ASN A 2 3.70 -36.86 -12.49
C ASN A 2 4.26 -37.58 -11.25
N LEU A 3 3.65 -37.41 -10.08
CA LEU A 3 4.09 -37.98 -8.81
C LEU A 3 4.14 -39.51 -8.82
N LYS A 4 3.17 -40.15 -9.49
CA LYS A 4 3.09 -41.62 -9.60
C LYS A 4 4.21 -42.17 -10.49
N GLU A 5 4.50 -41.49 -11.60
CA GLU A 5 5.62 -41.81 -12.47
C GLU A 5 6.99 -41.64 -11.78
N PHE A 6 7.13 -40.58 -10.98
CA PHE A 6 8.32 -40.35 -10.18
C PHE A 6 8.51 -41.42 -9.10
N SER A 7 7.43 -41.82 -8.42
CA SER A 7 7.44 -42.94 -7.46
C SER A 7 7.88 -44.23 -8.11
N ASN A 8 7.33 -44.57 -9.28
CA ASN A 8 7.71 -45.78 -10.02
C ASN A 8 9.18 -45.77 -10.44
N LYS A 9 9.71 -44.62 -10.90
CA LYS A 9 11.13 -44.49 -11.31
C LYS A 9 12.11 -44.53 -10.15
N THR A 10 11.71 -44.11 -8.96
CA THR A 10 12.60 -44.03 -7.80
C THR A 10 12.45 -45.18 -6.83
N GLY A 11 11.38 -45.97 -6.96
CA GLY A 11 11.02 -47.04 -6.02
C GLY A 11 10.58 -46.53 -4.65
N ILE A 12 10.35 -45.22 -4.50
CA ILE A 12 9.97 -44.61 -3.23
C ILE A 12 8.46 -44.43 -3.21
N PRO A 13 7.77 -44.82 -2.13
CA PRO A 13 6.31 -44.63 -2.04
C PRO A 13 5.85 -43.19 -2.22
N VAL A 14 4.73 -42.99 -2.91
CA VAL A 14 4.11 -41.66 -3.17
C VAL A 14 3.95 -40.85 -1.89
N SER A 15 3.52 -41.49 -0.78
CA SER A 15 3.34 -40.84 0.52
C SER A 15 4.65 -40.29 1.08
N THR A 16 5.74 -41.07 0.98
CA THR A 16 7.08 -40.69 1.44
C THR A 16 7.63 -39.53 0.61
N ILE A 17 7.49 -39.58 -0.71
CA ILE A 17 7.92 -38.50 -1.61
C ILE A 17 7.13 -37.21 -1.28
N SER A 18 5.82 -37.34 -1.15
CA SER A 18 4.94 -36.18 -0.86
C SER A 18 5.30 -35.53 0.47
N LYS A 19 5.53 -36.29 1.53
CA LYS A 19 5.94 -35.79 2.84
C LYS A 19 7.35 -35.16 2.80
N ALA A 20 8.31 -35.78 2.14
CA ALA A 20 9.68 -35.28 2.03
C ALA A 20 9.74 -33.94 1.28
N LEU A 21 9.09 -33.84 0.11
CA LEU A 21 9.00 -32.61 -0.70
C LEU A 21 8.04 -31.57 -0.09
N GLY A 22 7.16 -32.02 0.82
CA GLY A 22 6.26 -31.16 1.60
C GLY A 22 6.90 -30.59 2.87
N ASN A 23 8.14 -30.93 3.17
CA ASN A 23 8.87 -30.46 4.35
C ASN A 23 8.26 -30.87 5.70
N TYR A 24 7.58 -32.02 5.75
CA TYR A 24 7.02 -32.55 6.99
C TYR A 24 8.11 -32.96 7.97
N LYS A 25 7.87 -32.74 9.27
CA LYS A 25 8.85 -32.98 10.35
C LYS A 25 9.08 -34.48 10.64
N ASP A 26 8.17 -35.34 10.24
CA ASP A 26 8.20 -36.78 10.45
C ASP A 26 9.02 -37.55 9.41
N VAL A 27 9.68 -36.85 8.47
CA VAL A 27 10.58 -37.45 7.48
C VAL A 27 12.03 -37.25 7.90
N ASN A 28 12.78 -38.34 7.97
CA ASN A 28 14.21 -38.30 8.26
C ASN A 28 14.97 -37.44 7.24
N ILE A 29 15.90 -36.62 7.73
CA ILE A 29 16.64 -35.63 6.93
C ILE A 29 17.40 -36.28 5.75
N ASN A 30 17.99 -37.47 5.96
CA ASN A 30 18.72 -38.19 4.91
C ASN A 30 17.80 -38.67 3.79
N THR A 31 16.59 -39.14 4.15
CA THR A 31 15.55 -39.52 3.19
C THR A 31 15.06 -38.31 2.40
N LYS A 32 14.89 -37.17 3.08
CA LYS A 32 14.49 -35.92 2.43
C LYS A 32 15.54 -35.47 1.43
N ASN A 33 16.81 -35.40 1.81
CA ASN A 33 17.91 -34.99 0.94
C ASN A 33 18.00 -35.90 -0.31
N LYS A 34 17.93 -37.20 -0.11
CA LYS A 34 17.90 -38.18 -1.21
C LYS A 34 16.75 -37.92 -2.18
N ILE A 35 15.56 -37.67 -1.69
CA ILE A 35 14.38 -37.41 -2.54
C ILE A 35 14.53 -36.08 -3.30
N VAL A 36 15.07 -35.02 -2.68
CA VAL A 36 15.35 -33.76 -3.33
C VAL A 36 16.37 -33.91 -4.47
N GLU A 37 17.44 -34.68 -4.25
CA GLU A 37 18.44 -34.97 -5.29
C GLU A 37 17.86 -35.77 -6.46
N LEU A 38 17.04 -36.77 -6.16
CA LEU A 38 16.34 -37.55 -7.18
C LEU A 38 15.34 -36.66 -7.96
N ALA A 39 14.63 -35.78 -7.29
CA ALA A 39 13.71 -34.83 -7.95
C ALA A 39 14.47 -33.92 -8.93
N LYS A 40 15.64 -33.39 -8.53
CA LYS A 40 16.52 -32.63 -9.42
C LYS A 40 17.01 -33.49 -10.60
N LYS A 41 17.53 -34.71 -10.33
CA LYS A 41 18.05 -35.62 -11.34
C LYS A 41 17.00 -35.96 -12.42
N TYR A 42 15.76 -36.16 -12.03
CA TYR A 42 14.68 -36.52 -12.95
C TYR A 42 13.83 -35.35 -13.42
N ASN A 43 14.26 -34.11 -13.15
CA ASN A 43 13.48 -32.86 -13.43
C ASN A 43 12.03 -32.99 -12.97
N TYR A 44 11.83 -33.60 -11.80
CA TYR A 44 10.51 -33.72 -11.21
C TYR A 44 10.19 -32.47 -10.38
N VAL A 45 9.18 -31.74 -10.79
CA VAL A 45 8.62 -30.63 -10.02
C VAL A 45 7.26 -31.07 -9.45
N PRO A 46 7.06 -30.98 -8.11
CA PRO A 46 5.78 -31.30 -7.52
C PRO A 46 4.67 -30.44 -8.12
N ASN A 47 3.62 -31.08 -8.60
CA ASN A 47 2.43 -30.33 -9.05
C ASN A 47 1.70 -29.77 -7.82
N LEU A 48 1.79 -28.47 -7.64
CA LEU A 48 1.16 -27.77 -6.52
C LEU A 48 -0.36 -28.00 -6.49
N TYR A 49 -1.01 -28.04 -7.67
CA TYR A 49 -2.43 -28.32 -7.79
C TYR A 49 -2.79 -29.74 -7.36
N ALA A 50 -1.98 -30.72 -7.74
CA ALA A 50 -2.18 -32.11 -7.31
C ALA A 50 -1.98 -32.28 -5.80
N LYS A 51 -0.99 -31.56 -5.23
CA LYS A 51 -0.76 -31.53 -3.77
C LYS A 51 -1.94 -30.84 -3.05
N THR A 52 -2.49 -29.80 -3.62
CA THR A 52 -3.68 -29.07 -3.14
C THR A 52 -4.92 -29.98 -3.12
N LEU A 53 -5.14 -30.73 -4.20
CA LEU A 53 -6.22 -31.71 -4.29
C LEU A 53 -6.09 -32.84 -3.27
N ALA A 54 -4.87 -33.33 -3.05
CA ALA A 54 -4.60 -34.44 -2.13
C ALA A 54 -4.63 -34.02 -0.64
N SER A 55 -4.24 -32.78 -0.31
CA SER A 55 -4.22 -32.26 1.06
C SER A 55 -5.47 -31.47 1.45
N GLY A 56 -6.34 -31.19 0.49
CA GLY A 56 -7.56 -30.38 0.70
C GLY A 56 -7.32 -28.88 1.01
N HIS A 57 -6.05 -28.45 1.20
CA HIS A 57 -5.75 -27.13 1.75
C HIS A 57 -4.40 -26.56 1.29
N THR A 58 -4.30 -26.07 0.04
CA THR A 58 -3.22 -25.11 -0.23
C THR A 58 -3.73 -23.72 0.10
N PHE A 59 -3.12 -23.09 1.10
CA PHE A 59 -3.37 -21.70 1.39
C PHE A 59 -2.81 -20.85 0.26
N SER A 60 -3.62 -20.01 -0.33
CA SER A 60 -3.20 -19.04 -1.35
C SER A 60 -3.74 -17.66 -1.00
N VAL A 61 -3.02 -16.63 -1.44
CA VAL A 61 -3.36 -15.23 -1.23
C VAL A 61 -3.74 -14.62 -2.58
N GLY A 62 -4.82 -13.87 -2.61
CA GLY A 62 -5.32 -13.21 -3.81
C GLY A 62 -5.22 -11.68 -3.73
N LEU A 63 -4.89 -11.06 -4.86
CA LEU A 63 -4.93 -9.61 -5.06
C LEU A 63 -5.72 -9.28 -6.33
N VAL A 64 -6.52 -8.22 -6.27
CA VAL A 64 -7.08 -7.58 -7.46
C VAL A 64 -6.45 -6.21 -7.62
N LEU A 65 -5.87 -5.97 -8.79
CA LEU A 65 -5.10 -4.77 -9.11
C LEU A 65 -5.85 -3.95 -10.15
N PRO A 66 -6.22 -2.69 -9.88
CA PRO A 66 -6.86 -1.86 -10.88
C PRO A 66 -5.88 -1.44 -12.00
N PHE A 67 -6.30 -1.56 -13.26
CA PHE A 67 -5.57 -1.00 -14.41
C PHE A 67 -5.50 0.54 -14.37
N THR A 68 -6.47 1.17 -13.71
CA THR A 68 -6.62 2.62 -13.62
C THR A 68 -5.67 3.30 -12.65
N TYR A 69 -4.75 2.55 -12.04
CA TYR A 69 -3.71 3.17 -11.23
C TYR A 69 -2.85 4.13 -12.06
N SER A 70 -2.58 5.30 -11.49
CA SER A 70 -1.57 6.20 -12.05
C SER A 70 -0.20 5.53 -12.05
N TYR A 71 0.72 6.10 -12.82
CA TYR A 71 2.09 5.60 -12.88
C TYR A 71 2.74 5.52 -11.48
N GLU A 72 2.52 6.53 -10.65
CA GLU A 72 3.08 6.62 -9.30
C GLU A 72 2.49 5.55 -8.36
N GLN A 73 1.20 5.31 -8.45
CA GLN A 73 0.55 4.24 -7.66
C GLN A 73 1.07 2.86 -8.07
N LYS A 74 1.38 2.69 -9.36
CA LYS A 74 1.97 1.43 -9.86
C LYS A 74 3.36 1.20 -9.28
N ILE A 75 4.22 2.23 -9.18
CA ILE A 75 5.55 2.10 -8.60
C ILE A 75 5.46 1.63 -7.13
N THR A 76 4.69 2.33 -6.31
CA THR A 76 4.48 1.96 -4.90
C THR A 76 3.91 0.54 -4.75
N LEU A 77 3.05 0.15 -5.67
CA LEU A 77 2.44 -1.16 -5.68
C LEU A 77 3.43 -2.26 -6.08
N ILE A 78 4.35 -2.01 -7.00
CA ILE A 78 5.38 -2.97 -7.41
C ILE A 78 6.24 -3.34 -6.21
N ASP A 79 6.77 -2.37 -5.48
CA ASP A 79 7.58 -2.62 -4.26
C ASP A 79 6.82 -3.47 -3.24
N PHE A 80 5.53 -3.19 -3.07
CA PHE A 80 4.66 -3.96 -2.18
C PHE A 80 4.49 -5.40 -2.65
N ILE A 81 4.21 -5.60 -3.96
CA ILE A 81 4.01 -6.93 -4.56
C ILE A 81 5.29 -7.75 -4.48
N GLU A 82 6.45 -7.19 -4.81
CA GLU A 82 7.75 -7.88 -4.73
C GLU A 82 8.03 -8.37 -3.32
N ASN A 83 7.82 -7.52 -2.32
CA ASN A 83 8.04 -7.89 -0.92
C ASN A 83 7.09 -9.02 -0.47
N ILE A 84 5.79 -8.90 -0.78
CA ILE A 84 4.81 -9.94 -0.43
C ILE A 84 5.14 -11.25 -1.17
N HIS A 85 5.35 -11.19 -2.48
CA HIS A 85 5.64 -12.37 -3.29
C HIS A 85 6.89 -13.10 -2.80
N SER A 86 8.00 -12.37 -2.60
CA SER A 86 9.26 -12.94 -2.10
C SER A 86 9.07 -13.67 -0.77
N LYS A 87 8.39 -13.03 0.20
CA LYS A 87 8.18 -13.60 1.54
C LYS A 87 7.19 -14.76 1.54
N LEU A 88 6.07 -14.66 0.84
CA LEU A 88 5.09 -15.75 0.78
C LEU A 88 5.62 -16.94 -0.02
N ASN A 89 6.40 -16.70 -1.08
CA ASN A 89 7.05 -17.75 -1.84
C ASN A 89 8.07 -18.53 -0.99
N SER A 90 8.81 -17.86 -0.10
CA SER A 90 9.77 -18.53 0.81
C SER A 90 9.12 -19.54 1.76
N ILE A 91 7.81 -19.41 2.01
CA ILE A 91 6.99 -20.34 2.82
C ILE A 91 6.00 -21.15 1.97
N ASN A 92 6.20 -21.18 0.65
CA ASN A 92 5.40 -21.94 -0.32
C ASN A 92 3.91 -21.53 -0.35
N ILE A 93 3.58 -20.26 -0.15
CA ILE A 93 2.24 -19.72 -0.30
C ILE A 93 2.16 -18.97 -1.64
N PRO A 94 1.39 -19.46 -2.61
CA PRO A 94 1.22 -18.79 -3.89
C PRO A 94 0.41 -17.50 -3.74
N VAL A 95 0.82 -16.48 -4.51
CA VAL A 95 0.08 -15.24 -4.68
C VAL A 95 -0.54 -15.22 -6.06
N ILE A 96 -1.86 -15.06 -6.13
CA ILE A 96 -2.63 -15.01 -7.37
C ILE A 96 -3.13 -13.59 -7.58
N MET A 97 -2.73 -12.98 -8.69
CA MET A 97 -3.09 -11.60 -9.01
C MET A 97 -3.99 -11.56 -10.26
N LEU A 98 -5.08 -10.84 -10.16
CA LEU A 98 -5.95 -10.52 -11.27
C LEU A 98 -6.04 -9.00 -11.43
N PHE A 99 -6.31 -8.57 -12.66
CA PHE A 99 -6.45 -7.16 -13.00
C PHE A 99 -7.91 -6.83 -13.28
N ALA A 100 -8.30 -5.58 -12.99
CA ALA A 100 -9.63 -5.06 -13.24
C ALA A 100 -9.55 -3.59 -13.67
N LYS A 101 -10.42 -3.17 -14.59
CA LYS A 101 -10.46 -1.79 -15.10
C LYS A 101 -11.41 -0.87 -14.32
N ASP A 102 -12.39 -1.45 -13.65
CA ASP A 102 -13.43 -0.74 -12.92
C ASP A 102 -13.94 -1.54 -11.71
N GLU A 103 -14.80 -0.94 -10.89
CA GLU A 103 -15.35 -1.55 -9.68
C GLU A 103 -16.14 -2.84 -9.97
N LYS A 104 -16.83 -2.92 -11.12
CA LYS A 104 -17.58 -4.12 -11.52
C LYS A 104 -16.62 -5.27 -11.80
N GLU A 105 -15.58 -5.02 -12.57
CA GLU A 105 -14.54 -6.02 -12.84
C GLU A 105 -13.74 -6.38 -11.59
N GLU A 106 -13.51 -5.47 -10.63
CA GLU A 106 -12.90 -5.80 -9.34
C GLU A 106 -13.71 -6.89 -8.61
N ILE A 107 -15.05 -6.76 -8.54
CA ILE A 107 -15.92 -7.77 -7.92
C ILE A 107 -15.90 -9.09 -8.70
N GLN A 108 -15.90 -9.05 -10.03
CA GLN A 108 -15.79 -10.27 -10.86
C GLN A 108 -14.43 -10.97 -10.67
N ALA A 109 -13.37 -10.22 -10.55
CA ALA A 109 -12.02 -10.75 -10.28
C ALA A 109 -11.94 -11.38 -8.88
N LEU A 110 -12.54 -10.76 -7.87
CA LEU A 110 -12.68 -11.35 -6.53
C LEU A 110 -13.47 -12.67 -6.58
N ASP A 111 -14.59 -12.70 -7.31
CA ASP A 111 -15.36 -13.94 -7.50
C ASP A 111 -14.53 -15.06 -8.15
N LYS A 112 -13.74 -14.73 -9.17
CA LYS A 112 -12.80 -15.66 -9.80
C LYS A 112 -11.73 -16.17 -8.82
N LEU A 113 -11.11 -15.28 -8.04
CA LEU A 113 -10.13 -15.67 -7.04
C LEU A 113 -10.71 -16.65 -6.03
N ILE A 114 -11.95 -16.42 -5.58
CA ILE A 114 -12.62 -17.22 -4.55
C ILE A 114 -13.13 -18.54 -5.13
N ASN A 115 -13.91 -18.48 -6.20
CA ASN A 115 -14.67 -19.63 -6.70
C ASN A 115 -13.86 -20.51 -7.64
N TYR A 116 -12.99 -19.93 -8.47
CA TYR A 116 -12.18 -20.69 -9.43
C TYR A 116 -10.80 -21.03 -8.86
N HIS A 117 -10.07 -20.04 -8.34
CA HIS A 117 -8.72 -20.24 -7.80
C HIS A 117 -8.70 -20.72 -6.35
N LYS A 118 -9.85 -20.77 -5.67
CA LYS A 118 -10.00 -21.24 -4.28
C LYS A 118 -9.11 -20.49 -3.29
N VAL A 119 -8.89 -19.20 -3.52
CA VAL A 119 -8.11 -18.33 -2.64
C VAL A 119 -8.81 -18.22 -1.28
N ARG A 120 -8.02 -18.29 -0.20
CA ARG A 120 -8.54 -18.24 1.18
C ARG A 120 -8.32 -16.92 1.90
N LEU A 121 -7.43 -16.08 1.40
CA LEU A 121 -7.13 -14.76 1.95
C LEU A 121 -7.00 -13.75 0.82
N ILE A 122 -7.76 -12.68 0.88
CA ILE A 122 -7.67 -11.56 -0.08
C ILE A 122 -6.92 -10.40 0.56
N LEU A 123 -5.99 -9.80 -0.19
CA LEU A 123 -5.36 -8.54 0.18
C LEU A 123 -6.01 -7.41 -0.63
N LEU A 124 -6.47 -6.38 0.06
CA LEU A 124 -7.05 -5.18 -0.53
C LEU A 124 -6.17 -3.97 -0.23
N ASN A 125 -6.02 -3.10 -1.20
CA ASN A 125 -5.40 -1.80 -1.05
C ASN A 125 -6.32 -0.68 -1.56
N ASN A 126 -5.93 0.58 -1.36
CA ASN A 126 -6.70 1.75 -1.80
C ASN A 126 -8.18 1.67 -1.37
N THR A 127 -8.41 1.43 -0.09
CA THR A 127 -9.75 1.32 0.47
C THR A 127 -10.53 2.62 0.33
N LYS A 128 -11.80 2.48 -0.03
CA LYS A 128 -12.78 3.57 -0.08
C LYS A 128 -13.51 3.66 1.26
N ALA A 129 -14.08 4.82 1.59
CA ALA A 129 -14.90 4.97 2.80
C ALA A 129 -16.10 3.99 2.82
N ASN A 130 -16.73 3.75 1.64
CA ASN A 130 -17.71 2.72 1.40
C ASN A 130 -17.15 1.77 0.32
N ASP A 131 -16.52 0.70 0.74
CA ASP A 131 -15.81 -0.20 -0.16
C ASP A 131 -16.65 -1.45 -0.46
N LYS A 132 -17.24 -1.51 -1.65
CA LYS A 132 -18.07 -2.63 -2.09
C LYS A 132 -17.32 -3.97 -2.14
N ARG A 133 -15.99 -3.92 -2.26
CA ARG A 133 -15.16 -5.14 -2.21
C ARG A 133 -15.21 -5.75 -0.82
N ILE A 134 -15.17 -4.93 0.22
CA ILE A 134 -15.31 -5.37 1.62
C ILE A 134 -16.71 -5.96 1.84
N ASP A 135 -17.77 -5.25 1.42
CA ASP A 135 -19.14 -5.75 1.55
C ASP A 135 -19.31 -7.11 0.83
N TYR A 136 -18.71 -7.25 -0.36
CA TYR A 136 -18.73 -8.50 -1.11
C TYR A 136 -18.02 -9.64 -0.35
N LEU A 137 -16.80 -9.40 0.14
CA LEU A 137 -16.01 -10.41 0.87
C LEU A 137 -16.69 -10.83 2.17
N GLU A 138 -17.29 -9.89 2.90
CA GLU A 138 -18.09 -10.18 4.10
C GLU A 138 -19.32 -11.04 3.78
N SER A 139 -20.06 -10.72 2.69
CA SER A 139 -21.20 -11.52 2.25
C SER A 139 -20.84 -12.96 1.91
N LYS A 140 -19.62 -13.18 1.40
CA LYS A 140 -19.07 -14.51 1.06
C LYS A 140 -18.33 -15.18 2.22
N LYS A 141 -18.19 -14.51 3.38
CA LYS A 141 -17.41 -14.98 4.55
C LYS A 141 -15.96 -15.31 4.21
N ILE A 142 -15.36 -14.53 3.30
CA ILE A 142 -13.96 -14.68 2.89
C ILE A 142 -13.07 -13.83 3.78
N HIS A 143 -11.96 -14.40 4.21
CA HIS A 143 -10.97 -13.67 5.01
C HIS A 143 -10.20 -12.67 4.12
N TYR A 144 -9.99 -11.48 4.66
CA TYR A 144 -9.25 -10.44 3.95
C TYR A 144 -8.43 -9.58 4.92
N ILE A 145 -7.43 -8.92 4.35
CA ILE A 145 -6.60 -7.91 5.00
C ILE A 145 -6.62 -6.67 4.12
N THR A 146 -6.71 -5.48 4.71
CA THR A 146 -6.62 -4.24 3.94
C THR A 146 -5.35 -3.47 4.27
N TRP A 147 -4.76 -2.87 3.25
CA TRP A 147 -3.83 -1.77 3.43
C TRP A 147 -4.62 -0.46 3.29
N GLY A 148 -4.82 0.20 4.43
CA GLY A 148 -5.76 1.28 4.64
C GLY A 148 -7.06 0.82 5.30
N ARG A 149 -7.64 1.68 6.10
CA ARG A 149 -8.92 1.44 6.80
C ARG A 149 -10.10 1.92 5.97
N CYS A 150 -11.23 1.26 6.17
CA CYS A 150 -12.56 1.75 5.84
C CYS A 150 -13.25 2.18 7.14
N ASP A 151 -13.99 3.29 7.14
CA ASP A 151 -14.54 3.86 8.38
C ASP A 151 -15.60 2.98 9.06
N LYS A 152 -16.36 2.21 8.29
CA LYS A 152 -17.58 1.55 8.80
C LYS A 152 -17.36 0.33 9.67
N SER A 153 -16.19 -0.28 9.67
CA SER A 153 -16.01 -1.58 10.33
C SER A 153 -14.56 -1.91 10.73
N ALA A 154 -13.74 -0.89 10.95
CA ALA A 154 -12.30 -1.06 11.23
C ALA A 154 -11.96 -2.04 12.38
N SER A 155 -12.89 -2.33 13.30
CA SER A 155 -12.70 -3.33 14.36
C SER A 155 -13.04 -4.75 13.94
N LYS A 156 -13.70 -4.95 12.80
CA LYS A 156 -14.26 -6.24 12.38
C LYS A 156 -13.34 -7.06 11.46
N TYR A 157 -12.29 -6.47 10.93
CA TYR A 157 -11.37 -7.13 10.00
C TYR A 157 -9.91 -6.77 10.28
N SER A 158 -8.99 -7.44 9.60
CA SER A 158 -7.55 -7.17 9.74
C SER A 158 -7.09 -6.09 8.80
N TRP A 159 -6.31 -5.12 9.32
CA TRP A 159 -5.77 -4.04 8.50
C TRP A 159 -4.41 -3.56 9.01
N ILE A 160 -3.65 -2.98 8.09
CA ILE A 160 -2.49 -2.13 8.38
C ILE A 160 -2.75 -0.76 7.75
N ASP A 161 -2.48 0.31 8.47
CA ASP A 161 -2.71 1.67 7.98
C ASP A 161 -1.69 2.65 8.56
N GLU A 162 -1.58 3.81 7.95
CA GLU A 162 -0.80 4.93 8.43
C GLU A 162 -1.46 5.57 9.65
N ASP A 163 -0.68 5.95 10.64
CA ASP A 163 -1.11 6.90 11.66
C ASP A 163 -1.14 8.33 11.05
N ILE A 164 -2.18 8.58 10.25
CA ILE A 164 -2.34 9.83 9.50
C ILE A 164 -2.43 11.05 10.44
N ALA A 165 -2.97 10.87 11.65
CA ALA A 165 -2.99 11.95 12.65
C ALA A 165 -1.57 12.32 13.08
N PHE A 166 -0.74 11.34 13.36
CA PHE A 166 0.68 11.53 13.67
C PHE A 166 1.43 12.21 12.51
N SER A 167 1.24 11.70 11.29
CA SER A 167 1.88 12.22 10.07
C SER A 167 1.55 13.69 9.81
N ASN A 168 0.28 14.07 9.95
CA ASN A 168 -0.13 15.48 9.79
C ASN A 168 0.46 16.36 10.89
N ASN A 169 0.47 15.88 12.15
CA ASN A 169 1.08 16.65 13.24
C ASN A 169 2.57 16.90 12.99
N LEU A 170 3.32 15.90 12.47
CA LEU A 170 4.73 16.10 12.11
C LEU A 170 4.89 17.23 11.08
N ALA A 171 4.14 17.19 9.98
CA ALA A 171 4.26 18.17 8.91
C ALA A 171 3.82 19.57 9.36
N VAL A 172 2.67 19.68 10.03
CA VAL A 172 2.11 20.97 10.47
C VAL A 172 3.00 21.61 11.54
N ASN A 173 3.46 20.83 12.53
CA ASN A 173 4.35 21.36 13.56
C ASN A 173 5.68 21.86 12.97
N HIS A 174 6.25 21.11 12.03
CA HIS A 174 7.48 21.55 11.35
C HIS A 174 7.29 22.89 10.61
N LEU A 175 6.16 23.09 9.93
CA LEU A 175 5.84 24.36 9.28
C LEU A 175 5.69 25.50 10.31
N ILE A 176 4.98 25.24 11.42
CA ILE A 176 4.75 26.24 12.47
C ILE A 176 6.05 26.61 13.18
N GLU A 177 6.90 25.64 13.51
CA GLU A 177 8.22 25.86 14.10
C GLU A 177 9.12 26.77 13.22
N LYS A 178 8.91 26.71 11.89
CA LYS A 178 9.58 27.59 10.92
C LYS A 178 8.85 28.93 10.70
N GLY A 179 7.76 29.20 11.44
CA GLY A 179 7.01 30.48 11.43
C GLY A 179 5.81 30.51 10.50
N HIS A 180 5.50 29.44 9.77
CA HIS A 180 4.40 29.44 8.81
C HIS A 180 3.03 29.34 9.49
N ASN A 181 2.23 30.39 9.37
CA ASN A 181 0.87 30.46 9.91
C ASN A 181 -0.22 30.52 8.81
N HIS A 182 0.17 30.72 7.56
CA HIS A 182 -0.70 30.72 6.39
C HIS A 182 -0.30 29.58 5.46
N ILE A 183 -0.92 28.40 5.69
CA ILE A 183 -0.55 27.16 5.03
C ILE A 183 -1.68 26.75 4.07
N GLY A 184 -1.36 26.67 2.78
CA GLY A 184 -2.27 26.14 1.77
C GLY A 184 -2.23 24.61 1.74
N TYR A 185 -3.36 23.99 1.38
CA TYR A 185 -3.49 22.53 1.27
C TYR A 185 -3.96 22.11 -0.13
N ILE A 186 -3.17 21.24 -0.77
CA ILE A 186 -3.54 20.66 -2.07
C ILE A 186 -4.09 19.27 -1.81
N ASP A 187 -5.41 19.13 -1.96
CA ASP A 187 -6.15 17.89 -1.76
C ASP A 187 -6.21 17.04 -3.04
N SER A 188 -6.77 15.86 -2.95
CA SER A 188 -7.06 14.99 -4.09
C SER A 188 -8.56 15.04 -4.42
N ASP A 189 -8.91 14.92 -5.69
CA ASP A 189 -10.27 14.70 -6.17
C ASP A 189 -10.75 13.24 -5.96
N LEU A 190 -9.84 12.33 -5.61
CA LEU A 190 -10.15 10.94 -5.36
C LEU A 190 -10.80 10.72 -4.00
N LYS A 191 -11.89 9.95 -3.98
CA LYS A 191 -12.62 9.58 -2.76
C LYS A 191 -12.03 8.34 -2.06
N LEU A 192 -10.70 8.27 -1.99
CA LEU A 192 -10.02 7.24 -1.21
C LEU A 192 -9.97 7.66 0.26
N ASN A 193 -10.13 6.70 1.16
CA ASN A 193 -10.26 7.00 2.58
C ASN A 193 -9.05 7.75 3.15
N TYR A 194 -7.84 7.39 2.74
CA TYR A 194 -6.64 8.06 3.23
C TYR A 194 -6.55 9.54 2.84
N PHE A 195 -7.05 9.97 1.66
CA PHE A 195 -7.12 11.39 1.31
C PHE A 195 -8.11 12.15 2.20
N LEU A 196 -9.28 11.55 2.45
CA LEU A 196 -10.28 12.15 3.35
C LEU A 196 -9.71 12.32 4.76
N LEU A 197 -8.99 11.32 5.27
CA LEU A 197 -8.34 11.36 6.57
C LEU A 197 -7.17 12.35 6.61
N ARG A 198 -6.34 12.44 5.57
CA ARG A 198 -5.25 13.42 5.47
C ARG A 198 -5.78 14.84 5.59
N LYS A 199 -6.81 15.18 4.82
CA LYS A 199 -7.47 16.51 4.92
C LYS A 199 -8.05 16.78 6.31
N LYS A 200 -8.79 15.81 6.86
CA LYS A 200 -9.35 15.92 8.20
C LYS A 200 -8.28 16.22 9.24
N TYR A 201 -7.24 15.39 9.30
CA TYR A 201 -6.19 15.55 10.30
C TYR A 201 -5.28 16.74 10.06
N PHE A 202 -5.16 17.23 8.83
CA PHE A 202 -4.54 18.52 8.56
C PHE A 202 -5.31 19.65 9.25
N ILE A 203 -6.62 19.69 9.08
CA ILE A 203 -7.51 20.66 9.73
C ILE A 203 -7.41 20.53 11.26
N ASP A 204 -7.46 19.30 11.79
CA ASP A 204 -7.34 19.03 13.22
C ASP A 204 -5.99 19.50 13.77
N SER A 205 -4.89 19.29 13.02
CA SER A 205 -3.55 19.74 13.42
C SER A 205 -3.42 21.26 13.45
N LEU A 206 -3.99 21.98 12.47
CA LEU A 206 -4.05 23.44 12.50
C LEU A 206 -4.83 23.94 13.73
N SER A 207 -5.99 23.35 14.01
CA SER A 207 -6.84 23.72 15.14
C SER A 207 -6.12 23.50 16.49
N LYS A 208 -5.41 22.39 16.66
CA LYS A 208 -4.61 22.11 17.87
C LYS A 208 -3.53 23.15 18.11
N ASN A 209 -2.94 23.67 17.04
CA ASN A 209 -1.92 24.71 17.08
C ASN A 209 -2.51 26.12 17.06
N LYS A 210 -3.83 26.29 17.19
CA LYS A 210 -4.53 27.58 17.20
C LYS A 210 -4.35 28.40 15.90
N ILE A 211 -4.07 27.73 14.79
CA ILE A 211 -3.99 28.33 13.46
C ILE A 211 -5.40 28.44 12.87
N SER A 212 -5.76 29.61 12.39
CA SER A 212 -7.06 29.85 11.76
C SER A 212 -7.21 29.08 10.46
N ILE A 213 -8.32 28.35 10.33
CA ILE A 213 -8.63 27.57 9.13
C ILE A 213 -9.30 28.49 8.10
N ASN A 214 -8.60 28.80 7.02
CA ASN A 214 -9.16 29.54 5.91
C ASN A 214 -9.54 28.59 4.76
N LYS A 215 -10.84 28.44 4.49
CA LYS A 215 -11.34 27.58 3.41
C LYS A 215 -10.79 27.93 2.02
N LYS A 216 -10.38 29.19 1.81
CA LYS A 216 -9.78 29.65 0.55
C LYS A 216 -8.36 29.11 0.32
N TYR A 217 -7.73 28.52 1.34
CA TYR A 217 -6.39 27.94 1.27
C TYR A 217 -6.41 26.47 0.82
N PHE A 218 -7.59 25.92 0.54
CA PHE A 218 -7.76 24.53 0.10
C PHE A 218 -8.14 24.49 -1.38
N VAL A 219 -7.37 23.78 -2.17
CA VAL A 219 -7.67 23.52 -3.59
C VAL A 219 -7.56 22.05 -3.91
N ASN A 220 -8.33 21.61 -4.89
CA ASN A 220 -8.25 20.24 -5.38
C ASN A 220 -7.20 20.14 -6.47
N GLY A 221 -6.32 19.15 -6.31
CA GLY A 221 -5.52 18.61 -7.39
C GLY A 221 -6.32 17.54 -8.14
N TYR A 222 -6.19 17.53 -9.44
CA TYR A 222 -6.80 16.55 -10.33
C TYR A 222 -5.72 15.62 -10.86
N ARG A 223 -5.90 14.34 -10.59
CA ARG A 223 -4.93 13.32 -10.96
C ARG A 223 -4.70 13.24 -12.45
N ASP A 224 -5.77 13.24 -13.21
CA ASP A 224 -5.76 13.05 -14.66
C ASP A 224 -5.76 14.38 -15.43
N ASN A 225 -5.57 15.50 -14.72
CA ASN A 225 -5.54 16.83 -15.32
C ASN A 225 -4.52 17.76 -14.66
N LYS A 226 -3.26 17.59 -15.07
CA LYS A 226 -2.11 18.38 -14.59
C LYS A 226 -2.33 19.89 -14.78
N GLU A 227 -2.77 20.31 -15.97
CA GLU A 227 -2.93 21.73 -16.30
C GLU A 227 -4.00 22.41 -15.41
N LYS A 228 -5.12 21.73 -15.19
CA LYS A 228 -6.14 22.22 -14.25
C LYS A 228 -5.61 22.34 -12.84
N THR A 229 -4.81 21.36 -12.40
CA THR A 229 -4.18 21.40 -11.07
C THR A 229 -3.22 22.56 -10.93
N LYS A 230 -2.31 22.76 -11.92
CA LYS A 230 -1.38 23.89 -11.92
C LYS A 230 -2.12 25.21 -11.87
N LYS A 231 -3.14 25.39 -12.71
CA LYS A 231 -3.98 26.60 -12.70
C LYS A 231 -4.60 26.87 -11.34
N ASN A 232 -5.15 25.84 -10.67
CA ASN A 232 -5.72 26.00 -9.33
C ASN A 232 -4.66 26.44 -8.30
N ILE A 233 -3.44 25.90 -8.39
CA ILE A 233 -2.33 26.27 -7.50
C ILE A 233 -1.91 27.73 -7.76
N GLN A 234 -1.74 28.12 -9.02
CA GLN A 234 -1.40 29.50 -9.40
C GLN A 234 -2.46 30.49 -8.91
N GLU A 235 -3.73 30.20 -9.14
CA GLU A 235 -4.82 31.03 -8.65
C GLU A 235 -4.85 31.12 -7.13
N LEU A 236 -4.58 30.01 -6.42
CA LEU A 236 -4.45 30.01 -4.97
C LEU A 236 -3.41 31.01 -4.50
N LEU A 237 -2.20 30.94 -5.06
CA LEU A 237 -1.06 31.79 -4.68
C LEU A 237 -1.26 33.25 -5.10
N ILE A 238 -1.86 33.53 -6.24
CA ILE A 238 -2.15 34.89 -6.71
C ILE A 238 -3.20 35.57 -5.79
N LYS A 239 -4.29 34.84 -5.48
CA LYS A 239 -5.41 35.37 -4.69
C LYS A 239 -5.10 35.48 -3.21
N ASN A 240 -4.13 34.71 -2.69
CA ASN A 240 -3.81 34.64 -1.27
C ASN A 240 -2.31 34.83 -1.04
N LYS A 241 -1.84 36.06 -1.22
CA LYS A 241 -0.41 36.44 -1.12
C LYS A 241 0.23 36.19 0.26
N THR A 242 -0.61 35.97 1.30
CA THR A 242 -0.15 35.63 2.65
C THR A 242 0.28 34.17 2.79
N ILE A 243 -0.10 33.30 1.87
CA ILE A 243 0.34 31.89 1.90
C ILE A 243 1.86 31.83 1.73
N SER A 244 2.53 31.30 2.74
CA SER A 244 3.99 31.14 2.78
C SER A 244 4.43 29.68 2.69
N ALA A 245 3.49 28.73 2.84
CA ALA A 245 3.76 27.30 2.75
C ALA A 245 2.59 26.54 2.12
N LEU A 246 2.93 25.43 1.47
CA LEU A 246 1.98 24.45 0.94
C LEU A 246 2.24 23.07 1.54
N PHE A 247 1.17 22.40 1.94
CA PHE A 247 1.20 20.99 2.28
C PHE A 247 0.34 20.21 1.29
N VAL A 248 0.91 19.18 0.67
CA VAL A 248 0.23 18.44 -0.41
C VAL A 248 -0.03 17.00 -0.03
N SER A 249 -1.20 16.50 -0.42
CA SER A 249 -1.70 15.18 -0.02
C SER A 249 -1.01 14.00 -0.72
N SER A 250 -0.18 14.25 -1.76
CA SER A 250 0.62 13.22 -2.43
C SER A 250 1.77 13.82 -3.22
N HIS A 251 2.78 12.99 -3.50
CA HIS A 251 3.95 13.34 -4.32
C HIS A 251 3.58 13.82 -5.74
N LEU A 252 2.50 13.30 -6.33
CA LEU A 252 2.02 13.77 -7.64
C LEU A 252 1.70 15.27 -7.60
N PHE A 253 0.97 15.70 -6.57
CA PHE A 253 0.63 17.13 -6.44
C PHE A 253 1.84 17.98 -6.05
N ALA A 254 2.86 17.42 -5.40
CA ALA A 254 4.12 18.13 -5.19
C ALA A 254 4.80 18.47 -6.52
N MET A 255 4.83 17.54 -7.47
CA MET A 255 5.36 17.81 -8.81
C MET A 255 4.55 18.90 -9.52
N HIS A 256 3.22 18.90 -9.40
CA HIS A 256 2.37 19.96 -9.98
C HIS A 256 2.58 21.33 -9.31
N VAL A 257 2.87 21.34 -7.98
CA VAL A 257 3.24 22.57 -7.27
C VAL A 257 4.58 23.10 -7.76
N ILE A 258 5.58 22.25 -7.93
CA ILE A 258 6.91 22.63 -8.45
C ILE A 258 6.76 23.27 -9.83
N ASP A 259 6.02 22.61 -10.73
CA ASP A 259 5.78 23.13 -12.08
C ASP A 259 5.02 24.47 -12.05
N ALA A 260 3.95 24.57 -11.25
CA ALA A 260 3.17 25.81 -11.11
C ALA A 260 4.02 26.97 -10.54
N CYS A 261 4.89 26.69 -9.57
CA CYS A 261 5.80 27.68 -9.00
C CYS A 261 6.86 28.12 -10.01
N ASN A 262 7.46 27.19 -10.77
CA ASN A 262 8.43 27.52 -11.83
C ASN A 262 7.81 28.42 -12.91
N GLU A 263 6.56 28.17 -13.32
CA GLU A 263 5.85 29.03 -14.29
C GLU A 263 5.51 30.43 -13.73
N MET A 264 5.57 30.60 -12.41
CA MET A 264 5.37 31.87 -11.70
C MET A 264 6.70 32.54 -11.28
N ASP A 265 7.85 32.04 -11.74
CA ASP A 265 9.19 32.46 -11.31
C ASP A 265 9.39 32.39 -9.78
N LYS A 266 8.70 31.46 -9.10
CA LYS A 266 8.81 31.22 -7.66
C LYS A 266 9.68 30.00 -7.37
N LYS A 267 10.57 30.10 -6.41
CA LYS A 267 11.46 29.01 -5.98
C LYS A 267 10.95 28.35 -4.71
N ILE A 268 10.74 27.03 -4.76
CA ILE A 268 10.44 26.22 -3.58
C ILE A 268 11.63 26.27 -2.61
N GLY A 269 11.35 26.45 -1.32
CA GLY A 269 12.38 26.61 -0.28
C GLY A 269 13.01 28.00 -0.20
N VAL A 270 12.52 28.96 -1.01
CA VAL A 270 12.90 30.38 -0.96
C VAL A 270 11.67 31.27 -0.88
N ASP A 271 10.82 31.25 -1.91
CA ASP A 271 9.61 32.09 -2.00
C ASP A 271 8.38 31.41 -1.40
N ILE A 272 8.35 30.10 -1.42
CA ILE A 272 7.26 29.28 -0.90
C ILE A 272 7.81 27.97 -0.31
N SER A 273 7.39 27.62 0.87
CA SER A 273 7.71 26.34 1.50
C SER A 273 6.80 25.22 1.02
N LEU A 274 7.32 24.00 0.91
CA LEU A 274 6.57 22.85 0.46
C LEU A 274 6.86 21.62 1.32
N ILE A 275 5.82 20.98 1.83
CA ILE A 275 5.87 19.62 2.38
C ILE A 275 4.94 18.72 1.59
N SER A 276 5.37 17.49 1.35
CA SER A 276 4.57 16.48 0.66
C SER A 276 4.46 15.19 1.45
N TYR A 277 3.34 14.49 1.29
CA TYR A 277 3.33 13.06 1.49
C TYR A 277 4.11 12.38 0.35
N ASP A 278 4.94 11.40 0.70
CA ASP A 278 5.74 10.67 -0.28
C ASP A 278 5.84 9.17 0.04
N SER A 279 6.04 8.38 -1.00
CA SER A 279 6.33 6.95 -0.97
C SER A 279 7.70 6.65 -1.63
N ASN A 280 8.72 7.45 -1.32
CA ASN A 280 10.10 7.41 -1.84
C ASN A 280 10.28 7.86 -3.31
N ILE A 281 9.24 8.35 -3.98
CA ILE A 281 9.33 8.80 -5.38
C ILE A 281 10.02 10.16 -5.48
N LEU A 282 9.70 11.09 -4.57
CA LEU A 282 10.31 12.43 -4.57
C LEU A 282 11.81 12.40 -4.30
N SER A 283 12.32 11.39 -3.59
CA SER A 283 13.77 11.22 -3.40
C SER A 283 14.55 11.10 -4.72
N PHE A 284 13.89 10.64 -5.79
CA PHE A 284 14.47 10.55 -7.14
C PHE A 284 14.13 11.74 -8.02
N LEU A 285 12.87 12.21 -7.98
CA LEU A 285 12.36 13.22 -8.91
C LEU A 285 12.61 14.65 -8.41
N ALA A 286 12.55 14.87 -7.12
CA ALA A 286 12.70 16.19 -6.49
C ALA A 286 13.29 16.02 -5.07
N PRO A 287 14.60 15.65 -4.95
CA PRO A 287 15.22 15.25 -3.69
C PRO A 287 15.25 16.36 -2.63
N ASN A 288 15.09 17.61 -3.05
CA ASN A 288 15.09 18.75 -2.14
C ASN A 288 13.74 19.01 -1.46
N ILE A 289 12.71 18.22 -1.74
CA ILE A 289 11.39 18.42 -1.13
C ILE A 289 11.32 17.71 0.21
N THR A 290 10.97 18.45 1.27
CA THR A 290 10.68 17.93 2.61
C THR A 290 9.43 17.05 2.55
N VAL A 291 9.53 15.84 3.11
CA VAL A 291 8.49 14.84 2.96
C VAL A 291 8.09 14.20 4.28
N VAL A 292 6.80 13.83 4.37
CA VAL A 292 6.32 12.83 5.32
C VAL A 292 6.34 11.50 4.60
N SER A 293 7.32 10.66 4.91
CA SER A 293 7.57 9.43 4.19
C SER A 293 7.21 8.19 4.99
N GLN A 294 6.65 7.22 4.29
CA GLN A 294 6.47 5.88 4.81
C GLN A 294 7.84 5.18 4.89
N VAL A 295 8.10 4.51 6.02
CA VAL A 295 9.24 3.61 6.11
C VAL A 295 8.83 2.28 5.47
N ALA A 296 8.95 2.18 4.15
CA ALA A 296 8.44 1.06 3.34
C ALA A 296 8.89 -0.32 3.87
N LYS A 297 10.16 -0.44 4.29
CA LYS A 297 10.68 -1.69 4.85
C LYS A 297 9.96 -2.13 6.12
N GLU A 298 9.78 -1.24 7.09
CA GLU A 298 9.09 -1.54 8.36
C GLU A 298 7.62 -1.88 8.12
N THR A 299 6.96 -1.12 7.22
CA THR A 299 5.56 -1.34 6.86
C THR A 299 5.36 -2.71 6.21
N ASN A 300 6.24 -3.09 5.28
CA ASN A 300 6.20 -4.39 4.61
C ASN A 300 6.43 -5.54 5.60
N GLU A 301 7.37 -5.40 6.54
CA GLU A 301 7.61 -6.43 7.57
C GLU A 301 6.37 -6.63 8.47
N HIS A 302 5.71 -5.54 8.88
CA HIS A 302 4.48 -5.63 9.66
C HIS A 302 3.33 -6.25 8.86
N PHE A 303 3.22 -5.93 7.58
CA PHE A 303 2.20 -6.51 6.71
C PHE A 303 2.40 -8.03 6.57
N ILE A 304 3.63 -8.48 6.37
CA ILE A 304 3.96 -9.92 6.31
C ILE A 304 3.66 -10.62 7.65
N LYS A 305 4.00 -10.01 8.79
CA LYS A 305 3.65 -10.54 10.12
C LYS A 305 2.13 -10.68 10.26
N LEU A 306 1.37 -9.71 9.76
CA LEU A 306 -0.09 -9.72 9.80
C LEU A 306 -0.65 -10.84 8.89
N ILE A 307 -0.13 -11.02 7.68
CA ILE A 307 -0.49 -12.13 6.80
C ILE A 307 -0.22 -13.47 7.49
N ASN A 308 0.98 -13.68 8.03
CA ASN A 308 1.36 -14.92 8.71
C ASN A 308 0.46 -15.20 9.93
N SER A 309 0.15 -14.17 10.70
CA SER A 309 -0.75 -14.29 11.84
C SER A 309 -2.17 -14.68 11.41
N LYS A 310 -2.64 -14.11 10.29
CA LYS A 310 -3.94 -14.43 9.73
C LYS A 310 -3.98 -15.84 9.14
N ILE A 311 -2.90 -16.30 8.50
CA ILE A 311 -2.76 -17.68 8.00
C ILE A 311 -2.85 -18.69 9.14
N ASN A 312 -2.19 -18.41 10.27
CA ASN A 312 -2.19 -19.30 11.44
C ASN A 312 -3.52 -19.30 12.18
N ASN A 313 -4.25 -18.19 12.17
CA ASN A 313 -5.58 -18.08 12.79
C ASN A 313 -6.46 -17.12 11.98
N LEU A 314 -7.23 -17.66 11.04
CA LEU A 314 -8.09 -16.90 10.12
C LEU A 314 -9.15 -16.07 10.86
N ASN A 315 -9.65 -16.54 11.99
CA ASN A 315 -10.73 -15.88 12.72
C ASN A 315 -10.27 -14.71 13.59
N ARG A 316 -8.97 -14.61 13.89
CA ARG A 316 -8.43 -13.52 14.70
C ARG A 316 -8.14 -12.30 13.82
N ASN A 317 -8.60 -11.13 14.24
CA ASN A 317 -8.27 -9.87 13.59
C ASN A 317 -7.04 -9.23 14.22
N TYR A 318 -6.22 -8.61 13.36
CA TYR A 318 -4.99 -7.92 13.73
C TYR A 318 -5.00 -6.54 13.06
N ASN A 319 -4.75 -5.52 13.86
CA ASN A 319 -4.79 -4.14 13.42
C ASN A 319 -3.46 -3.47 13.77
N TYR A 320 -2.86 -2.78 12.83
CA TYR A 320 -1.59 -2.11 13.04
C TYR A 320 -1.58 -0.72 12.42
N LEU A 321 -1.18 0.29 13.22
CA LEU A 321 -0.88 1.64 12.76
C LEU A 321 0.64 1.83 12.71
N TYR A 322 1.17 2.11 11.52
CA TYR A 322 2.58 2.48 11.37
C TYR A 322 2.75 3.99 11.40
N LYS A 323 3.89 4.43 11.93
CA LYS A 323 4.29 5.83 11.97
C LYS A 323 5.16 6.17 10.78
N THR A 324 4.98 7.37 10.25
CA THR A 324 5.85 7.96 9.22
C THR A 324 7.02 8.70 9.87
N LYS A 325 7.94 9.16 9.03
CA LYS A 325 9.02 10.07 9.42
C LYS A 325 8.95 11.32 8.58
N LEU A 326 9.25 12.47 9.19
CA LEU A 326 9.53 13.69 8.47
C LEU A 326 11.00 13.65 8.05
N ILE A 327 11.25 13.86 6.76
CA ILE A 327 12.59 14.00 6.19
C ILE A 327 12.69 15.44 5.68
N ASP A 328 13.44 16.27 6.42
CA ASP A 328 13.66 17.67 6.04
C ASP A 328 14.76 17.73 4.97
N ASN A 329 14.35 18.14 3.77
CA ASN A 329 15.21 18.28 2.59
C ASN A 329 15.35 19.75 2.16
N ASN A 330 15.18 20.69 3.08
CA ASN A 330 15.38 22.14 2.91
C ASN A 330 14.34 22.83 1.98
N SER A 331 13.19 22.25 1.73
CA SER A 331 12.10 22.94 1.03
C SER A 331 11.21 23.78 1.96
N VAL A 332 11.53 23.83 3.25
CA VAL A 332 10.83 24.65 4.25
C VAL A 332 11.77 25.72 4.78
N VAL A 333 11.49 26.95 4.41
CA VAL A 333 12.27 28.13 4.82
C VAL A 333 11.87 28.57 6.23
N ASN A 334 12.82 29.05 7.03
CA ASN A 334 12.52 29.67 8.32
C ASN A 334 12.15 31.15 8.09
N ILE A 335 10.96 31.55 8.49
CA ILE A 335 10.43 32.93 8.36
C ILE A 335 10.24 33.61 9.73
N ASN A 336 10.80 33.06 10.80
CA ASN A 336 10.76 33.65 12.15
C ASN A 336 11.76 34.80 12.34
N ASN A 337 12.56 35.14 11.32
CA ASN A 337 13.60 36.19 11.40
C ASN A 337 13.06 37.56 10.98
#